data_6025c29a9c2453c944f65e1f48d21039
#
_entry.id   6025c29a9c2453c944f65e1f48d21039
#
_cell.length_a   1.000
_cell.length_b   1.000
_cell.length_c   1.000
_cell.angle_alpha   90.00
_cell.angle_beta   90.00
_cell.angle_gamma   90.00
#
_symmetry.space_group_name_H-M   'P 1'
#
loop_
_entity.id
_entity.type
_entity.pdbx_description
1 polymer ?
#
loop_
_entity_poly.entity_id
_entity_poly.type
_entity_poly.pdbx_seq_one_letter_code
_entity_poly.pdbx_strand_id
1 'polypeptide(L)'
;MLPVILLGCLYSGVTTPTEAAGVAAAYALLVSAVLYRSLSWHAIYVSLVYSARISISIGMLIAGALVFNYVITVENIPQSVSTVLKAYELSPLLFLLIVNLMLLLLGCFLEGSTIILVVLPVMLPTAQALGIDPVHFGVVAVFNIMLGLVTPPYGLLLFMMTKIANVSLSGLTREVLPFLAVMIAALALITLLPDAVLWLPRMAGYTG
;
A
#
# COMPACT_ATOMS: atom_id res chain seq x y z
N MET A 1 -10.64 -14.82 13.41
CA MET A 1 -9.48 -14.93 14.31
C MET A 1 -8.18 -14.40 13.71
N LEU A 2 -7.83 -14.67 12.43
CA LEU A 2 -6.57 -14.18 11.83
C LEU A 2 -6.35 -12.66 11.97
N PRO A 3 -7.32 -11.78 11.68
CA PRO A 3 -7.11 -10.34 11.88
C PRO A 3 -6.83 -9.95 13.33
N VAL A 4 -7.47 -10.65 14.28
CA VAL A 4 -7.26 -10.39 15.71
C VAL A 4 -5.84 -10.77 16.14
N ILE A 5 -5.32 -11.89 15.64
CA ILE A 5 -3.95 -12.33 15.90
C ILE A 5 -2.96 -11.31 15.31
N LEU A 6 -3.13 -10.92 14.04
CA LEU A 6 -2.26 -9.96 13.38
C LEU A 6 -2.24 -8.62 14.10
N LEU A 7 -3.41 -8.03 14.34
CA LEU A 7 -3.51 -6.72 15.00
C LEU A 7 -3.06 -6.80 16.47
N GLY A 8 -3.42 -7.86 17.17
CA GLY A 8 -2.99 -8.07 18.57
C GLY A 8 -1.48 -8.17 18.68
N CYS A 9 -0.82 -8.93 17.81
CA CYS A 9 0.63 -9.05 17.76
C CYS A 9 1.30 -7.72 17.42
N LEU A 10 0.77 -6.97 16.46
CA LEU A 10 1.35 -5.69 16.03
C LEU A 10 1.18 -4.59 17.08
N TYR A 11 -0.04 -4.40 17.59
CA TYR A 11 -0.31 -3.32 18.56
C TYR A 11 0.27 -3.58 19.94
N SER A 12 0.51 -4.85 20.32
CA SER A 12 1.22 -5.17 21.56
C SER A 12 2.71 -4.84 21.51
N GLY A 13 3.27 -4.61 20.32
CA GLY A 13 4.71 -4.38 20.12
C GLY A 13 5.59 -5.61 20.39
N VAL A 14 4.98 -6.78 20.61
CA VAL A 14 5.71 -8.02 20.92
C VAL A 14 6.36 -8.62 19.68
N THR A 15 5.79 -8.37 18.50
CA THR A 15 6.28 -8.95 17.24
C THR A 15 6.38 -7.89 16.14
N THR A 16 7.31 -8.11 15.23
CA THR A 16 7.38 -7.38 13.96
C THR A 16 6.26 -7.81 13.01
N PRO A 17 5.90 -7.01 11.98
CA PRO A 17 4.90 -7.40 10.98
C PRO A 17 5.20 -8.74 10.31
N THR A 18 6.48 -9.04 10.07
CA THR A 18 6.92 -10.29 9.45
C THR A 18 6.70 -11.49 10.38
N GLU A 19 7.02 -11.34 11.65
CA GLU A 19 6.79 -12.37 12.67
C GLU A 19 5.29 -12.60 12.90
N ALA A 20 4.49 -11.53 12.96
CA ALA A 20 3.04 -11.63 13.06
C ALA A 20 2.43 -12.40 11.90
N ALA A 21 2.92 -12.19 10.66
CA ALA A 21 2.52 -12.96 9.50
C ALA A 21 2.90 -14.44 9.63
N GLY A 22 4.09 -14.76 10.17
CA GLY A 22 4.52 -16.13 10.47
C GLY A 22 3.62 -16.81 11.50
N VAL A 23 3.26 -16.12 12.58
CA VAL A 23 2.31 -16.61 13.61
C VAL A 23 0.94 -16.88 12.99
N ALA A 24 0.44 -15.97 12.15
CA ALA A 24 -0.84 -16.15 11.46
C ALA A 24 -0.82 -17.35 10.51
N ALA A 25 0.28 -17.55 9.79
CA ALA A 25 0.46 -18.72 8.91
C ALA A 25 0.49 -20.04 9.71
N ALA A 26 1.24 -20.06 10.81
CA ALA A 26 1.28 -21.23 11.72
C ALA A 26 -0.10 -21.54 12.31
N TYR A 27 -0.83 -20.52 12.74
CA TYR A 27 -2.21 -20.68 13.21
C TYR A 27 -3.12 -21.26 12.11
N ALA A 28 -3.05 -20.74 10.89
CA ALA A 28 -3.84 -21.23 9.76
C ALA A 28 -3.54 -22.71 9.46
N LEU A 29 -2.26 -23.09 9.47
CA LEU A 29 -1.82 -24.48 9.30
C LEU A 29 -2.38 -25.40 10.41
N LEU A 30 -2.25 -24.99 11.68
CA LEU A 30 -2.77 -25.75 12.82
C LEU A 30 -4.28 -25.95 12.75
N VAL A 31 -5.05 -24.89 12.46
CA VAL A 31 -6.50 -24.97 12.34
C VAL A 31 -6.90 -25.89 11.18
N SER A 32 -6.21 -25.79 10.03
CA SER A 32 -6.47 -26.63 8.86
C SER A 32 -6.13 -28.10 9.11
N ALA A 33 -5.06 -28.37 9.86
CA ALA A 33 -4.62 -29.71 10.16
C ALA A 33 -5.48 -30.39 11.23
N VAL A 34 -5.73 -29.67 12.34
CA VAL A 34 -6.34 -30.25 13.56
C VAL A 34 -7.85 -30.14 13.53
N LEU A 35 -8.38 -28.93 13.24
CA LEU A 35 -9.81 -28.66 13.33
C LEU A 35 -10.55 -29.14 12.07
N TYR A 36 -10.08 -28.72 10.89
CA TYR A 36 -10.71 -29.07 9.62
C TYR A 36 -10.23 -30.41 9.04
N ARG A 37 -9.09 -30.93 9.50
CA ARG A 37 -8.48 -32.17 9.00
C ARG A 37 -8.44 -32.26 7.48
N SER A 38 -8.30 -31.12 6.82
CA SER A 38 -8.34 -30.98 5.36
C SER A 38 -6.96 -30.96 4.71
N LEU A 39 -5.88 -31.01 5.50
CA LEU A 39 -4.50 -30.89 5.04
C LEU A 39 -3.97 -32.27 4.60
N SER A 40 -3.70 -32.39 3.30
CA SER A 40 -2.89 -33.47 2.75
C SER A 40 -1.44 -33.01 2.55
N TRP A 41 -0.50 -33.95 2.52
CA TRP A 41 0.91 -33.65 2.20
C TRP A 41 1.06 -32.98 0.84
N HIS A 42 0.24 -33.36 -0.13
CA HIS A 42 0.20 -32.73 -1.44
C HIS A 42 -0.26 -31.25 -1.35
N ALA A 43 -1.30 -30.97 -0.58
CA ALA A 43 -1.79 -29.59 -0.38
C ALA A 43 -0.73 -28.69 0.27
N ILE A 44 0.00 -29.20 1.28
CA ILE A 44 1.11 -28.48 1.92
C ILE A 44 2.19 -28.17 0.89
N TYR A 45 2.62 -29.17 0.12
CA TYR A 45 3.66 -29.00 -0.91
C TYR A 45 3.26 -27.96 -1.96
N VAL A 46 2.03 -28.03 -2.49
CA VAL A 46 1.51 -27.08 -3.47
C VAL A 46 1.46 -25.66 -2.88
N SER A 47 1.00 -25.50 -1.63
CA SER A 47 0.96 -24.21 -0.95
C SER A 47 2.36 -23.64 -0.75
N LEU A 48 3.34 -24.45 -0.36
CA LEU A 48 4.73 -24.01 -0.19
C LEU A 48 5.35 -23.58 -1.53
N VAL A 49 5.15 -24.35 -2.59
CA VAL A 49 5.64 -23.98 -3.94
C VAL A 49 4.99 -22.69 -4.42
N TYR A 50 3.69 -22.52 -4.20
CA TYR A 50 2.97 -21.29 -4.55
C TYR A 50 3.50 -20.09 -3.77
N SER A 51 3.67 -20.22 -2.46
CA SER A 51 4.23 -19.17 -1.59
C SER A 51 5.67 -18.82 -2.00
N ALA A 52 6.51 -19.82 -2.31
CA ALA A 52 7.87 -19.63 -2.80
C ALA A 52 7.90 -18.83 -4.12
N ARG A 53 7.01 -19.14 -5.06
CA ARG A 53 6.91 -18.39 -6.33
C ARG A 53 6.55 -16.92 -6.11
N ILE A 54 5.59 -16.65 -5.23
CA ILE A 54 5.20 -15.26 -4.88
C ILE A 54 6.39 -14.56 -4.23
N SER A 55 7.06 -15.18 -3.26
CA SER A 55 8.22 -14.60 -2.57
C SER A 55 9.38 -14.30 -3.54
N ILE A 56 9.65 -15.17 -4.50
CA ILE A 56 10.67 -14.95 -5.55
C ILE A 56 10.27 -13.73 -6.41
N SER A 57 9.02 -13.64 -6.82
CA SER A 57 8.53 -12.52 -7.63
C SER A 57 8.68 -11.18 -6.89
N ILE A 58 8.29 -11.15 -5.62
CA ILE A 58 8.46 -9.96 -4.77
C ILE A 58 9.94 -9.64 -4.55
N GLY A 59 10.77 -10.65 -4.29
CA GLY A 59 12.21 -10.48 -4.12
C GLY A 59 12.88 -9.89 -5.38
N MET A 60 12.48 -10.33 -6.55
CA MET A 60 12.98 -9.81 -7.83
C MET A 60 12.54 -8.35 -8.07
N LEU A 61 11.32 -8.02 -7.65
CA LEU A 61 10.79 -6.65 -7.71
C LEU A 61 11.56 -5.73 -6.75
N ILE A 62 11.84 -6.19 -5.53
CA ILE A 62 12.67 -5.45 -4.55
C ILE A 62 14.08 -5.23 -5.10
N ALA A 63 14.72 -6.25 -5.67
CA ALA A 63 16.05 -6.11 -6.27
C ALA A 63 16.07 -5.06 -7.38
N GLY A 64 15.09 -5.10 -8.29
CA GLY A 64 14.93 -4.09 -9.34
C GLY A 64 14.70 -2.68 -8.76
N ALA A 65 13.86 -2.56 -7.74
CA ALA A 65 13.59 -1.29 -7.07
C ALA A 65 14.83 -0.71 -6.38
N LEU A 66 15.67 -1.54 -5.76
CA LEU A 66 16.93 -1.09 -5.15
C LEU A 66 17.91 -0.54 -6.18
N VAL A 67 18.06 -1.22 -7.33
CA VAL A 67 18.91 -0.72 -8.42
C VAL A 67 18.36 0.61 -8.97
N PHE A 68 17.05 0.69 -9.17
CA PHE A 68 16.39 1.91 -9.64
C PHE A 68 16.59 3.08 -8.65
N ASN A 69 16.37 2.84 -7.35
CA ASN A 69 16.59 3.85 -6.31
C ASN A 69 18.07 4.29 -6.20
N TYR A 70 18.99 3.36 -6.40
CA TYR A 70 20.42 3.69 -6.47
C TYR A 70 20.71 4.66 -7.61
N VAL A 71 20.22 4.38 -8.82
CA VAL A 71 20.39 5.28 -9.99
C VAL A 71 19.78 6.65 -9.72
N ILE A 72 18.55 6.70 -9.19
CA ILE A 72 17.86 7.96 -8.86
C ILE A 72 18.66 8.79 -7.85
N THR A 73 19.26 8.13 -6.86
CA THR A 73 20.07 8.80 -5.83
C THR A 73 21.39 9.33 -6.41
N VAL A 74 22.08 8.54 -7.24
CA VAL A 74 23.34 8.95 -7.89
C VAL A 74 23.11 10.12 -8.86
N GLU A 75 22.02 10.09 -9.62
CA GLU A 75 21.65 11.17 -10.55
C GLU A 75 21.03 12.39 -9.85
N ASN A 76 20.91 12.39 -8.51
CA ASN A 76 20.32 13.48 -7.72
C ASN A 76 18.94 13.92 -8.19
N ILE A 77 18.14 12.98 -8.71
CA ILE A 77 16.80 13.28 -9.26
C ILE A 77 15.89 13.94 -8.23
N PRO A 78 15.81 13.48 -6.95
CA PRO A 78 14.96 14.14 -5.94
C PRO A 78 15.33 15.61 -5.71
N GLN A 79 16.62 15.92 -5.70
CA GLN A 79 17.13 17.29 -5.53
C GLN A 79 16.76 18.16 -6.74
N SER A 80 16.90 17.63 -7.93
CA SER A 80 16.49 18.32 -9.16
C SER A 80 15.01 18.62 -9.19
N VAL A 81 14.19 17.63 -8.83
CA VAL A 81 12.73 17.80 -8.69
C VAL A 81 12.40 18.83 -7.61
N SER A 82 13.02 18.75 -6.45
CA SER A 82 12.81 19.70 -5.34
C SER A 82 13.18 21.14 -5.76
N THR A 83 14.27 21.31 -6.52
CA THR A 83 14.70 22.63 -7.03
C THR A 83 13.68 23.21 -7.99
N VAL A 84 13.18 22.41 -8.92
CA VAL A 84 12.13 22.82 -9.86
C VAL A 84 10.85 23.20 -9.11
N LEU A 85 10.42 22.38 -8.15
CA LEU A 85 9.20 22.65 -7.37
C LEU A 85 9.31 23.94 -6.55
N LYS A 86 10.49 24.21 -5.96
CA LYS A 86 10.77 25.47 -5.23
C LYS A 86 10.80 26.67 -6.19
N ALA A 87 11.34 26.53 -7.40
CA ALA A 87 11.36 27.58 -8.40
C ALA A 87 9.94 28.01 -8.84
N TYR A 88 8.97 27.09 -8.79
CA TYR A 88 7.56 27.37 -9.07
C TYR A 88 6.75 27.70 -7.82
N GLU A 89 7.39 27.88 -6.64
CA GLU A 89 6.72 28.18 -5.35
C GLU A 89 5.57 27.22 -5.04
N LEU A 90 5.73 25.93 -5.41
CA LEU A 90 4.70 24.92 -5.19
C LEU A 90 4.45 24.73 -3.70
N SER A 91 3.22 24.96 -3.29
CA SER A 91 2.81 24.70 -1.91
C SER A 91 2.81 23.20 -1.60
N PRO A 92 3.08 22.81 -0.33
CA PRO A 92 3.00 21.40 0.10
C PRO A 92 1.67 20.73 -0.27
N LEU A 93 0.58 21.48 -0.18
CA LEU A 93 -0.76 20.99 -0.53
C LEU A 93 -0.88 20.68 -2.03
N LEU A 94 -0.37 21.57 -2.90
CA LEU A 94 -0.43 21.37 -4.34
C LEU A 94 0.41 20.15 -4.75
N PHE A 95 1.57 19.96 -4.11
CA PHE A 95 2.39 18.76 -4.29
C PHE A 95 1.61 17.50 -3.92
N LEU A 96 0.97 17.46 -2.73
CA LEU A 96 0.15 16.31 -2.30
C LEU A 96 -1.00 16.04 -3.27
N LEU A 97 -1.66 17.06 -3.80
CA LEU A 97 -2.74 16.89 -4.78
C LEU A 97 -2.24 16.28 -6.10
N ILE A 98 -1.09 16.75 -6.60
CA ILE A 98 -0.46 16.19 -7.80
C ILE A 98 -0.07 14.73 -7.58
N VAL A 99 0.58 14.44 -6.44
CA VAL A 99 0.95 13.07 -6.07
C VAL A 99 -0.28 12.19 -5.92
N ASN A 100 -1.35 12.69 -5.29
CA ASN A 100 -2.60 11.95 -5.15
C ASN A 100 -3.21 11.60 -6.52
N LEU A 101 -3.26 12.53 -7.45
CA LEU A 101 -3.76 12.26 -8.79
C LEU A 101 -2.89 11.24 -9.53
N MET A 102 -1.58 11.40 -9.42
CA MET A 102 -0.61 10.48 -10.04
C MET A 102 -0.73 9.06 -9.45
N LEU A 103 -0.79 8.93 -8.11
CA LEU A 103 -0.91 7.63 -7.45
C LEU A 103 -2.26 6.97 -7.73
N LEU A 104 -3.34 7.73 -7.82
CA LEU A 104 -4.65 7.21 -8.20
C LEU A 104 -4.64 6.63 -9.62
N LEU A 105 -4.02 7.35 -10.57
CA LEU A 105 -3.87 6.88 -11.95
C LEU A 105 -2.97 5.64 -12.02
N LEU A 106 -1.81 5.68 -11.37
CA LEU A 106 -0.90 4.52 -11.34
C LEU A 106 -1.55 3.31 -10.65
N GLY A 107 -2.28 3.53 -9.56
CA GLY A 107 -2.98 2.48 -8.81
C GLY A 107 -4.09 1.78 -9.60
N CYS A 108 -4.66 2.44 -10.63
CA CYS A 108 -5.59 1.77 -11.55
C CYS A 108 -4.92 0.66 -12.36
N PHE A 109 -3.62 0.78 -12.68
CA PHE A 109 -2.92 -0.09 -13.62
C PHE A 109 -1.84 -0.95 -12.95
N LEU A 110 -1.21 -0.46 -11.90
CA LEU A 110 -0.08 -1.10 -11.24
C LEU A 110 -0.50 -1.72 -9.91
N GLU A 111 0.18 -2.78 -9.55
CA GLU A 111 0.04 -3.37 -8.23
C GLU A 111 0.62 -2.44 -7.15
N GLY A 112 -0.04 -2.38 -5.99
CA GLY A 112 0.34 -1.48 -4.90
C GLY A 112 1.77 -1.67 -4.39
N SER A 113 2.26 -2.92 -4.32
CA SER A 113 3.64 -3.21 -3.91
C SER A 113 4.66 -2.60 -4.87
N THR A 114 4.39 -2.61 -6.18
CA THR A 114 5.25 -1.96 -7.18
C THR A 114 5.31 -0.45 -6.96
N ILE A 115 4.17 0.19 -6.73
CA ILE A 115 4.13 1.64 -6.51
C ILE A 115 4.88 2.01 -5.22
N ILE A 116 4.67 1.26 -4.14
CA ILE A 116 5.34 1.50 -2.85
C ILE A 116 6.86 1.37 -2.99
N LEU A 117 7.34 0.36 -3.71
CA LEU A 117 8.78 0.09 -3.80
C LEU A 117 9.51 0.99 -4.81
N VAL A 118 8.83 1.43 -5.86
CA VAL A 118 9.47 2.18 -6.96
C VAL A 118 9.13 3.67 -6.89
N VAL A 119 7.86 4.03 -6.71
CA VAL A 119 7.41 5.42 -6.83
C VAL A 119 7.60 6.19 -5.52
N LEU A 120 7.21 5.60 -4.38
CA LEU A 120 7.27 6.32 -3.10
C LEU A 120 8.70 6.74 -2.69
N PRO A 121 9.76 5.92 -2.85
CA PRO A 121 11.12 6.35 -2.50
C PRO A 121 11.61 7.55 -3.31
N VAL A 122 11.09 7.74 -4.53
CA VAL A 122 11.40 8.91 -5.36
C VAL A 122 10.70 10.17 -4.86
N MET A 123 9.45 10.02 -4.41
CA MET A 123 8.61 11.16 -3.99
C MET A 123 8.86 11.58 -2.54
N LEU A 124 9.25 10.65 -1.67
CA LEU A 124 9.43 10.89 -0.24
C LEU A 124 10.47 11.99 0.09
N PRO A 125 11.68 11.99 -0.51
CA PRO A 125 12.65 13.06 -0.26
C PRO A 125 12.13 14.43 -0.66
N THR A 126 11.37 14.50 -1.73
CA THR A 126 10.73 15.74 -2.20
C THR A 126 9.64 16.20 -1.24
N ALA A 127 8.81 15.29 -0.73
CA ALA A 127 7.80 15.59 0.29
C ALA A 127 8.45 16.16 1.56
N GLN A 128 9.53 15.54 2.04
CA GLN A 128 10.29 16.01 3.21
C GLN A 128 10.92 17.38 2.97
N ALA A 129 11.47 17.64 1.79
CA ALA A 129 12.03 18.94 1.43
C ALA A 129 10.99 20.08 1.40
N LEU A 130 9.70 19.74 1.23
CA LEU A 130 8.55 20.64 1.32
C LEU A 130 7.97 20.71 2.73
N GLY A 131 8.56 20.06 3.73
CA GLY A 131 8.11 20.06 5.12
C GLY A 131 6.90 19.13 5.39
N ILE A 132 6.61 18.19 4.50
CA ILE A 132 5.54 17.21 4.71
C ILE A 132 6.08 16.07 5.57
N ASP A 133 5.35 15.75 6.64
CA ASP A 133 5.68 14.66 7.56
C ASP A 133 5.69 13.30 6.81
N PRO A 134 6.75 12.47 7.00
CA PRO A 134 6.87 11.18 6.32
C PRO A 134 5.74 10.19 6.64
N VAL A 135 5.23 10.18 7.88
CA VAL A 135 4.13 9.31 8.29
C VAL A 135 2.83 9.77 7.64
N HIS A 136 2.56 11.07 7.64
CA HIS A 136 1.42 11.63 6.94
C HIS A 136 1.46 11.31 5.44
N PHE A 137 2.60 11.55 4.78
CA PHE A 137 2.80 11.22 3.37
C PHE A 137 2.57 9.73 3.09
N GLY A 138 3.14 8.86 3.92
CA GLY A 138 2.98 7.41 3.81
C GLY A 138 1.53 6.95 3.92
N VAL A 139 0.79 7.46 4.90
CA VAL A 139 -0.64 7.12 5.09
C VAL A 139 -1.48 7.57 3.90
N VAL A 140 -1.29 8.82 3.44
CA VAL A 140 -1.99 9.36 2.26
C VAL A 140 -1.68 8.52 1.03
N ALA A 141 -0.41 8.19 0.80
CA ALA A 141 0.02 7.42 -0.36
C ALA A 141 -0.55 5.99 -0.35
N VAL A 142 -0.45 5.27 0.77
CA VAL A 142 -0.97 3.90 0.88
C VAL A 142 -2.48 3.87 0.71
N PHE A 143 -3.20 4.80 1.35
CA PHE A 143 -4.65 4.90 1.20
C PHE A 143 -5.05 5.16 -0.25
N ASN A 144 -4.34 6.07 -0.94
CA ASN A 144 -4.56 6.38 -2.34
C ASN A 144 -4.30 5.18 -3.26
N ILE A 145 -3.20 4.45 -3.05
CA ILE A 145 -2.86 3.25 -3.81
C ILE A 145 -3.97 2.19 -3.68
N MET A 146 -4.47 1.96 -2.45
CA MET A 146 -5.58 1.03 -2.22
C MET A 146 -6.85 1.47 -2.94
N LEU A 147 -7.11 2.77 -2.99
CA LEU A 147 -8.22 3.38 -3.72
C LEU A 147 -8.08 3.14 -5.23
N GLY A 148 -6.87 3.30 -5.77
CA GLY A 148 -6.57 3.04 -7.18
C GLY A 148 -6.92 1.63 -7.62
N LEU A 149 -6.67 0.63 -6.77
CA LEU A 149 -6.99 -0.78 -7.06
C LEU A 149 -8.48 -1.04 -7.26
N VAL A 150 -9.35 -0.17 -6.74
CA VAL A 150 -10.82 -0.27 -6.84
C VAL A 150 -11.39 0.77 -7.83
N THR A 151 -10.53 1.64 -8.37
CA THR A 151 -10.96 2.74 -9.25
C THR A 151 -11.03 2.31 -10.71
N PRO A 152 -12.14 2.58 -11.42
CA PRO A 152 -12.21 2.39 -12.87
C PRO A 152 -11.16 3.28 -13.60
N PRO A 153 -10.66 2.93 -14.78
CA PRO A 153 -11.24 1.96 -15.72
C PRO A 153 -10.77 0.52 -15.55
N TYR A 154 -9.61 0.30 -14.90
CA TYR A 154 -9.05 -1.05 -14.81
C TYR A 154 -9.31 -1.69 -13.44
N GLY A 155 -8.94 -1.03 -12.35
CA GLY A 155 -9.19 -1.48 -10.97
C GLY A 155 -8.93 -2.97 -10.74
N LEU A 156 -7.70 -3.37 -10.45
CA LEU A 156 -7.30 -4.77 -10.38
C LEU A 156 -8.25 -5.63 -9.51
N LEU A 157 -8.67 -5.08 -8.36
CA LEU A 157 -9.61 -5.75 -7.46
C LEU A 157 -11.02 -5.85 -8.05
N LEU A 158 -11.49 -4.82 -8.78
CA LEU A 158 -12.78 -4.89 -9.47
C LEU A 158 -12.78 -6.03 -10.48
N PHE A 159 -11.69 -6.17 -11.25
CA PHE A 159 -11.57 -7.21 -12.25
C PHE A 159 -11.53 -8.62 -11.62
N MET A 160 -10.87 -8.77 -10.49
CA MET A 160 -10.88 -10.04 -9.73
C MET A 160 -12.28 -10.37 -9.21
N MET A 161 -12.99 -9.37 -8.66
CA MET A 161 -14.34 -9.55 -8.12
C MET A 161 -15.37 -9.92 -9.18
N THR A 162 -15.25 -9.40 -10.42
CA THR A 162 -16.15 -9.82 -11.51
C THR A 162 -16.08 -11.32 -11.79
N LYS A 163 -14.89 -11.90 -11.70
CA LYS A 163 -14.68 -13.35 -11.90
C LYS A 163 -15.22 -14.18 -10.74
N ILE A 164 -15.04 -13.70 -9.50
CA ILE A 164 -15.48 -14.42 -8.29
C ILE A 164 -17.00 -14.36 -8.15
N ALA A 165 -17.58 -13.18 -8.32
CA ALA A 165 -19.02 -12.94 -8.16
C ALA A 165 -19.84 -13.26 -9.43
N ASN A 166 -19.18 -13.54 -10.56
CA ASN A 166 -19.79 -13.80 -11.86
C ASN A 166 -20.75 -12.68 -12.31
N VAL A 167 -20.32 -11.42 -12.12
CA VAL A 167 -21.07 -10.21 -12.50
C VAL A 167 -20.30 -9.41 -13.56
N SER A 168 -21.02 -8.56 -14.30
CA SER A 168 -20.39 -7.68 -15.29
C SER A 168 -19.57 -6.57 -14.61
N LEU A 169 -18.45 -6.18 -15.22
CA LEU A 169 -17.61 -5.10 -14.71
C LEU A 169 -18.38 -3.78 -14.61
N SER A 170 -19.22 -3.45 -15.58
CA SER A 170 -20.02 -2.22 -15.57
C SER A 170 -21.07 -2.20 -14.45
N GLY A 171 -21.70 -3.35 -14.16
CA GLY A 171 -22.61 -3.50 -13.04
C GLY A 171 -21.89 -3.29 -11.71
N LEU A 172 -20.78 -3.99 -11.51
CA LEU A 172 -19.98 -3.88 -10.29
C LEU A 172 -19.44 -2.45 -10.10
N THR A 173 -18.93 -1.83 -11.16
CA THR A 173 -18.44 -0.45 -11.12
C THR A 173 -19.52 0.51 -10.64
N ARG A 174 -20.74 0.38 -11.16
CA ARG A 174 -21.85 1.25 -10.77
C ARG A 174 -22.20 1.14 -9.29
N GLU A 175 -22.17 -0.07 -8.73
CA GLU A 175 -22.42 -0.31 -7.30
C GLU A 175 -21.27 0.20 -6.41
N VAL A 176 -20.04 0.19 -6.90
CA VAL A 176 -18.87 0.64 -6.16
C VAL A 176 -18.72 2.17 -6.18
N LEU A 177 -19.23 2.87 -7.19
CA LEU A 177 -19.09 4.33 -7.34
C LEU A 177 -19.45 5.15 -6.08
N PRO A 178 -20.58 4.90 -5.37
CA PRO A 178 -20.89 5.67 -4.17
C PRO A 178 -19.89 5.44 -3.04
N PHE A 179 -19.39 4.22 -2.89
CA PHE A 179 -18.34 3.91 -1.90
C PHE A 179 -17.02 4.58 -2.28
N LEU A 180 -16.68 4.56 -3.57
CA LEU A 180 -15.49 5.23 -4.09
C LEU A 180 -15.55 6.75 -3.84
N ALA A 181 -16.70 7.37 -4.02
CA ALA A 181 -16.89 8.79 -3.73
C ALA A 181 -16.61 9.12 -2.24
N VAL A 182 -17.12 8.28 -1.33
CA VAL A 182 -16.85 8.42 0.12
C VAL A 182 -15.35 8.22 0.42
N MET A 183 -14.72 7.25 -0.21
CA MET A 183 -13.27 7.00 -0.03
C MET A 183 -12.42 8.14 -0.59
N ILE A 184 -12.80 8.73 -1.73
CA ILE A 184 -12.13 9.92 -2.28
C ILE A 184 -12.30 11.12 -1.33
N ALA A 185 -13.48 11.30 -0.76
CA ALA A 185 -13.71 12.33 0.26
C ALA A 185 -12.84 12.10 1.51
N ALA A 186 -12.72 10.85 1.96
CA ALA A 186 -11.83 10.48 3.05
C ALA A 186 -10.35 10.75 2.69
N LEU A 187 -9.91 10.41 1.46
CA LEU A 187 -8.58 10.73 0.97
C LEU A 187 -8.32 12.25 1.00
N ALA A 188 -9.28 13.04 0.54
CA ALA A 188 -9.17 14.50 0.59
C ALA A 188 -9.04 14.99 2.04
N LEU A 189 -9.85 14.44 2.95
CA LEU A 189 -9.83 14.79 4.37
C LEU A 189 -8.47 14.48 5.02
N ILE A 190 -7.93 13.29 4.85
CA ILE A 190 -6.62 12.91 5.42
C ILE A 190 -5.47 13.68 4.75
N THR A 191 -5.61 14.10 3.48
CA THR A 191 -4.63 14.93 2.80
C THR A 191 -4.62 16.36 3.36
N LEU A 192 -5.80 16.92 3.66
CA LEU A 192 -5.96 18.28 4.15
C LEU A 192 -5.73 18.43 5.66
N LEU A 193 -5.90 17.36 6.43
CA LEU A 193 -5.84 17.36 7.88
C LEU A 193 -4.70 16.44 8.39
N PRO A 194 -3.43 16.85 8.29
CA PRO A 194 -2.29 16.04 8.75
C PRO A 194 -2.41 15.70 10.25
N ASP A 195 -2.93 16.59 11.07
CA ASP A 195 -3.08 16.35 12.50
C ASP A 195 -4.06 15.21 12.83
N ALA A 196 -5.08 14.98 11.99
CA ALA A 196 -5.98 13.84 12.14
C ALA A 196 -5.26 12.51 11.94
N VAL A 197 -4.31 12.47 11.00
CA VAL A 197 -3.48 11.28 10.71
C VAL A 197 -2.41 11.09 11.78
N LEU A 198 -1.77 12.17 12.19
CA LEU A 198 -0.63 12.15 13.13
C LEU A 198 -1.06 12.06 14.59
N TRP A 199 -2.34 12.23 14.91
CA TRP A 199 -2.85 12.17 16.28
C TRP A 199 -2.48 10.85 16.99
N LEU A 200 -2.76 9.71 16.37
CA LEU A 200 -2.47 8.41 16.96
C LEU A 200 -0.95 8.12 17.08
N PRO A 201 -0.12 8.34 16.05
CA PRO A 201 1.34 8.24 16.18
C PRO A 201 1.92 9.13 17.28
N ARG A 202 1.47 10.37 17.39
CA ARG A 202 1.93 11.31 18.44
C ARG A 202 1.56 10.83 19.84
N MET A 203 0.38 10.25 20.03
CA MET A 203 0.02 9.61 21.31
C MET A 203 0.91 8.40 21.64
N ALA A 204 1.44 7.72 20.64
CA ALA A 204 2.38 6.61 20.78
C ALA A 204 3.86 7.05 20.91
N GLY A 205 4.13 8.38 21.02
CA GLY A 205 5.47 8.92 21.21
C GLY A 205 6.20 9.36 19.93
N TYR A 206 5.52 9.44 18.80
CA TYR A 206 6.10 9.99 17.57
C TYR A 206 6.23 11.52 17.68
N THR A 207 7.43 12.03 17.45
CA THR A 207 7.75 13.47 17.60
C THR A 207 7.90 14.23 16.28
N GLY A 208 7.76 13.54 15.14
CA GLY A 208 7.87 14.14 13.80
C GLY A 208 9.27 14.05 13.24
#